data_0185755346a33ddb5720529ceb8e66c9
#
_entry.id   0185755346a33ddb5720529ceb8e66c9
#
_cell.length_a   1.000
_cell.length_b   1.000
_cell.length_c   1.000
_cell.angle_alpha   90.00
_cell.angle_beta   90.00
_cell.angle_gamma   90.00
#
_symmetry.space_group_name_H-M   'P 1'
#
loop_
_entity.id
_entity.type
_entity.pdbx_description
1 polymer ?
#
loop_
_entity_poly.entity_id
_entity_poly.type
_entity_poly.pdbx_seq_one_letter_code
_entity_poly.pdbx_strand_id
1 'polypeptide(L)'
;MTLQEMKKKVLGLIEELNPLSEYLTDDPDIQAKINEVTNQIMFELVRFKKMPKYVEIHVNEGDILEFADIEKECGYEIYQIDIICGVRYVPKASGTVLKFMETGTAEISCFVYPERITEKTKDKAYEFELSQDVLEVMPYGIAGDLLKSDVSTEYGAVYSNRYQEMLSRLDHRYQMPTMYIDGGVDV
;
A
#
# COMPACT_ATOMS: atom_id res chain seq x y z
N MET A 1 7.41 -11.98 -0.81
CA MET A 1 7.14 -12.48 0.58
C MET A 1 5.65 -12.76 0.68
N THR A 2 5.29 -13.96 1.15
CA THR A 2 3.89 -14.34 1.38
C THR A 2 3.39 -13.82 2.75
N LEU A 3 2.06 -13.74 2.91
CA LEU A 3 1.44 -13.39 4.20
C LEU A 3 1.83 -14.39 5.29
N GLN A 4 1.93 -15.68 4.94
CA GLN A 4 2.38 -16.70 5.91
C GLN A 4 3.81 -16.45 6.41
N GLU A 5 4.71 -16.05 5.51
CA GLU A 5 6.10 -15.72 5.89
C GLU A 5 6.15 -14.47 6.77
N MET A 6 5.32 -13.47 6.47
CA MET A 6 5.19 -12.25 7.28
C MET A 6 4.70 -12.62 8.69
N LYS A 7 3.61 -13.39 8.81
CA LYS A 7 3.08 -13.85 10.11
C LYS A 7 4.14 -14.63 10.91
N LYS A 8 4.87 -15.53 10.26
CA LYS A 8 5.96 -16.26 10.94
C LYS A 8 7.05 -15.35 11.47
N LYS A 9 7.45 -14.33 10.73
CA LYS A 9 8.43 -13.34 11.19
C LYS A 9 7.90 -12.56 12.40
N VAL A 10 6.66 -12.04 12.31
CA VAL A 10 6.05 -11.29 13.40
C VAL A 10 5.93 -12.13 14.68
N LEU A 11 5.33 -13.32 14.56
CA LEU A 11 5.12 -14.23 15.71
C LEU A 11 6.45 -14.71 16.30
N GLY A 12 7.49 -14.88 15.47
CA GLY A 12 8.84 -15.16 15.96
C GLY A 12 9.46 -14.01 16.75
N LEU A 13 9.17 -12.74 16.38
CA LEU A 13 9.64 -11.57 17.11
C LEU A 13 9.01 -11.47 18.51
N ILE A 14 7.73 -11.82 18.64
CA ILE A 14 6.99 -11.73 19.90
C ILE A 14 6.96 -13.06 20.67
N GLU A 15 7.72 -14.06 20.23
CA GLU A 15 7.86 -15.40 20.86
C GLU A 15 6.55 -16.22 20.93
N GLU A 16 5.57 -15.88 20.04
CA GLU A 16 4.25 -16.55 19.99
C GLU A 16 4.10 -17.49 18.78
N LEU A 17 5.21 -17.83 18.11
CA LEU A 17 5.18 -18.71 16.96
C LEU A 17 5.05 -20.18 17.37
N ASN A 18 3.94 -20.82 17.04
CA ASN A 18 3.77 -22.27 17.09
C ASN A 18 3.64 -22.86 15.68
N PRO A 19 4.71 -23.41 15.08
CA PRO A 19 4.67 -23.96 13.73
C PRO A 19 3.73 -25.16 13.53
N LEU A 20 3.30 -25.79 14.63
CA LEU A 20 2.39 -26.94 14.62
C LEU A 20 0.93 -26.53 14.73
N SER A 21 0.66 -25.27 15.13
CA SER A 21 -0.69 -24.72 15.18
C SER A 21 -1.21 -24.42 13.76
N GLU A 22 -2.49 -24.64 13.54
CA GLU A 22 -3.18 -24.28 12.28
C GLU A 22 -3.03 -22.78 11.94
N TYR A 23 -3.05 -21.93 12.96
CA TYR A 23 -3.00 -20.47 12.83
C TYR A 23 -1.61 -19.87 13.09
N LEU A 24 -0.57 -20.71 13.23
CA LEU A 24 0.81 -20.34 13.57
C LEU A 24 0.99 -19.81 15.01
N THR A 25 -0.06 -19.61 15.77
CA THR A 25 -0.05 -19.26 17.19
C THR A 25 -1.26 -19.88 17.88
N ASP A 26 -1.14 -20.15 19.18
CA ASP A 26 -2.24 -20.67 20.02
C ASP A 26 -2.97 -19.52 20.74
N ASP A 27 -2.49 -18.28 20.66
CA ASP A 27 -3.12 -17.11 21.25
C ASP A 27 -4.31 -16.63 20.38
N PRO A 28 -5.57 -16.74 20.88
CA PRO A 28 -6.76 -16.37 20.11
C PRO A 28 -6.88 -14.85 19.86
N ASP A 29 -6.32 -14.03 20.73
CA ASP A 29 -6.34 -12.58 20.57
C ASP A 29 -5.41 -12.14 19.43
N ILE A 30 -4.24 -12.76 19.36
CA ILE A 30 -3.29 -12.53 18.27
C ILE A 30 -3.88 -13.05 16.96
N GLN A 31 -4.47 -14.25 16.94
CA GLN A 31 -5.15 -14.80 15.75
C GLN A 31 -6.20 -13.84 15.19
N ALA A 32 -7.02 -13.25 16.07
CA ALA A 32 -8.09 -12.34 15.68
C ALA A 32 -7.58 -11.00 15.12
N LYS A 33 -6.46 -10.49 15.63
CA LYS A 33 -5.98 -9.13 15.36
C LYS A 33 -4.92 -9.06 14.26
N ILE A 34 -4.12 -10.13 14.04
CA ILE A 34 -2.91 -10.08 13.21
C ILE A 34 -3.18 -9.61 11.77
N ASN A 35 -4.30 -9.99 11.15
CA ASN A 35 -4.64 -9.57 9.80
C ASN A 35 -4.98 -8.07 9.74
N GLU A 36 -5.76 -7.57 10.72
CA GLU A 36 -6.14 -6.16 10.78
C GLU A 36 -4.94 -5.27 11.04
N VAL A 37 -4.08 -5.64 12.00
CA VAL A 37 -2.84 -4.91 12.28
C VAL A 37 -1.91 -4.94 11.07
N THR A 38 -1.84 -6.07 10.36
CA THR A 38 -1.06 -6.17 9.11
C THR A 38 -1.57 -5.18 8.06
N ASN A 39 -2.90 -5.08 7.87
CA ASN A 39 -3.50 -4.10 6.97
C ASN A 39 -3.19 -2.66 7.37
N GLN A 40 -3.30 -2.32 8.66
CA GLN A 40 -3.03 -0.97 9.16
C GLN A 40 -1.59 -0.54 8.87
N ILE A 41 -0.62 -1.38 9.24
CA ILE A 41 0.81 -1.10 8.99
C ILE A 41 1.11 -1.07 7.49
N MET A 42 0.55 -1.97 6.70
CA MET A 42 0.71 -2.01 5.25
C MET A 42 0.20 -0.71 4.60
N PHE A 43 -0.97 -0.24 4.98
CA PHE A 43 -1.56 1.00 4.43
C PHE A 43 -0.85 2.27 4.93
N GLU A 44 -0.27 2.23 6.13
CA GLU A 44 0.63 3.30 6.58
C GLU A 44 1.89 3.34 5.71
N LEU A 45 2.55 2.20 5.53
CA LEU A 45 3.83 2.12 4.82
C LEU A 45 3.74 2.53 3.34
N VAL A 46 2.65 2.23 2.63
CA VAL A 46 2.48 2.67 1.23
C VAL A 46 2.31 4.18 1.07
N ARG A 47 1.98 4.90 2.14
CA ARG A 47 1.98 6.37 2.13
C ARG A 47 3.38 6.95 2.25
N PHE A 48 4.30 6.22 2.88
CA PHE A 48 5.72 6.58 2.93
C PHE A 48 6.42 6.18 1.63
N LYS A 49 6.29 4.94 1.20
CA LYS A 49 6.83 4.47 -0.08
C LYS A 49 5.69 4.11 -1.02
N LYS A 50 5.36 5.08 -1.86
CA LYS A 50 4.20 5.05 -2.74
C LYS A 50 4.25 3.85 -3.70
N MET A 51 3.09 3.23 -3.93
CA MET A 51 2.88 2.16 -4.90
C MET A 51 2.20 2.72 -6.15
N PRO A 52 2.95 2.98 -7.23
CA PRO A 52 2.40 3.55 -8.44
C PRO A 52 1.70 2.51 -9.30
N LYS A 53 0.60 2.91 -9.91
CA LYS A 53 -0.08 2.17 -10.99
C LYS A 53 -0.36 3.12 -12.14
N TYR A 54 -0.45 2.55 -13.32
CA TYR A 54 -0.67 3.28 -14.57
C TYR A 54 -1.89 2.69 -15.27
N VAL A 55 -2.77 3.56 -15.75
CA VAL A 55 -3.97 3.17 -16.47
C VAL A 55 -4.23 4.12 -17.64
N GLU A 56 -4.69 3.57 -18.77
CA GLU A 56 -5.10 4.32 -19.95
C GLU A 56 -6.63 4.23 -20.07
N ILE A 57 -7.28 5.39 -20.15
CA ILE A 57 -8.73 5.48 -20.29
C ILE A 57 -9.07 6.34 -21.51
N HIS A 58 -9.85 5.80 -22.42
CA HIS A 58 -10.38 6.60 -23.53
C HIS A 58 -11.54 7.47 -23.03
N VAL A 59 -11.45 8.78 -23.29
CA VAL A 59 -12.44 9.78 -22.85
C VAL A 59 -12.91 10.62 -24.01
N ASN A 60 -14.12 11.17 -23.91
CA ASN A 60 -14.67 12.15 -24.85
C ASN A 60 -14.72 13.53 -24.21
N GLU A 61 -14.78 14.56 -25.03
CA GLU A 61 -15.01 15.93 -24.56
C GLU A 61 -16.31 16.00 -23.75
N GLY A 62 -16.20 16.53 -22.54
CA GLY A 62 -17.31 16.67 -21.61
C GLY A 62 -17.48 15.50 -20.63
N ASP A 63 -16.79 14.37 -20.83
CA ASP A 63 -16.82 13.23 -19.92
C ASP A 63 -16.35 13.64 -18.52
N ILE A 64 -16.95 12.98 -17.52
CA ILE A 64 -16.63 13.15 -16.12
C ILE A 64 -16.23 11.78 -15.59
N LEU A 65 -15.01 11.67 -15.05
CA LEU A 65 -14.55 10.49 -14.33
C LEU A 65 -14.42 10.79 -12.84
N GLU A 66 -14.93 9.88 -12.03
CA GLU A 66 -14.67 9.83 -10.60
C GLU A 66 -13.53 8.86 -10.27
N PHE A 67 -12.94 8.94 -9.09
CA PHE A 67 -11.91 7.98 -8.66
C PHE A 67 -12.38 6.54 -8.78
N ALA A 68 -13.65 6.28 -8.44
CA ALA A 68 -14.24 4.95 -8.54
C ALA A 68 -14.21 4.36 -9.97
N ASP A 69 -14.29 5.20 -11.01
CA ASP A 69 -14.18 4.75 -12.39
C ASP A 69 -12.74 4.34 -12.71
N ILE A 70 -11.76 5.12 -12.23
CA ILE A 70 -10.34 4.81 -12.41
C ILE A 70 -9.94 3.57 -11.60
N GLU A 71 -10.44 3.41 -10.37
CA GLU A 71 -10.24 2.23 -9.53
C GLU A 71 -10.73 0.95 -10.20
N LYS A 72 -11.88 1.03 -10.87
CA LYS A 72 -12.45 -0.09 -11.60
C LYS A 72 -11.56 -0.55 -12.75
N GLU A 73 -10.92 0.39 -13.46
CA GLU A 73 -10.01 0.09 -14.57
C GLU A 73 -8.64 -0.39 -14.06
N CYS A 74 -8.10 0.21 -13.00
CA CYS A 74 -6.80 -0.20 -12.46
C CYS A 74 -6.85 -1.42 -11.53
N GLY A 75 -8.03 -1.76 -10.99
CA GLY A 75 -8.24 -2.90 -10.10
C GLY A 75 -7.77 -2.69 -8.65
N TYR A 76 -7.46 -1.46 -8.26
CA TYR A 76 -6.96 -1.11 -6.93
C TYR A 76 -7.68 0.12 -6.36
N GLU A 77 -7.77 0.20 -5.04
CA GLU A 77 -8.22 1.40 -4.33
C GLU A 77 -7.17 2.52 -4.46
N ILE A 78 -7.58 3.69 -4.98
CA ILE A 78 -6.69 4.82 -5.23
C ILE A 78 -6.77 5.80 -4.07
N TYR A 79 -5.62 6.22 -3.53
CA TYR A 79 -5.61 7.29 -2.54
C TYR A 79 -5.08 8.63 -3.08
N GLN A 80 -4.43 8.63 -4.24
CA GLN A 80 -3.94 9.85 -4.87
C GLN A 80 -3.74 9.64 -6.38
N ILE A 81 -4.20 10.61 -7.18
CA ILE A 81 -3.74 10.74 -8.58
C ILE A 81 -2.44 11.54 -8.57
N ASP A 82 -1.44 11.06 -9.31
CA ASP A 82 -0.13 11.70 -9.44
C ASP A 82 -0.09 12.61 -10.67
N ILE A 83 -0.24 12.02 -11.86
CA ILE A 83 -0.16 12.74 -13.14
C ILE A 83 -1.26 12.24 -14.08
N ILE A 84 -1.80 13.15 -14.88
CA ILE A 84 -2.68 12.83 -16.01
C ILE A 84 -2.09 13.50 -17.25
N CYS A 85 -1.86 12.70 -18.29
CA CYS A 85 -1.31 13.13 -19.57
C CYS A 85 -2.27 12.78 -20.73
N GLY A 86 -1.95 13.25 -21.94
CA GLY A 86 -2.62 12.88 -23.20
C GLY A 86 -3.90 13.65 -23.49
N VAL A 87 -4.56 14.27 -22.50
CA VAL A 87 -5.80 15.04 -22.68
C VAL A 87 -5.88 16.20 -21.69
N ARG A 88 -6.58 17.27 -22.09
CA ARG A 88 -6.86 18.40 -21.18
C ARG A 88 -8.04 18.07 -20.28
N TYR A 89 -7.89 18.38 -18.99
CA TYR A 89 -8.93 18.16 -17.99
C TYR A 89 -9.00 19.31 -16.98
N VAL A 90 -10.11 19.39 -16.26
CA VAL A 90 -10.33 20.31 -15.14
C VAL A 90 -10.73 19.50 -13.91
N PRO A 91 -9.94 19.54 -12.82
CA PRO A 91 -10.32 18.89 -11.57
C PRO A 91 -11.52 19.62 -10.93
N LYS A 92 -12.46 18.86 -10.39
CA LYS A 92 -13.63 19.33 -9.65
C LYS A 92 -13.74 18.61 -8.31
N ALA A 93 -14.60 19.10 -7.44
CA ALA A 93 -14.89 18.48 -6.14
C ALA A 93 -13.60 18.09 -5.37
N SER A 94 -12.71 19.05 -5.15
CA SER A 94 -11.44 18.84 -4.44
C SER A 94 -10.48 17.86 -5.12
N GLY A 95 -10.62 17.68 -6.45
CA GLY A 95 -9.75 16.80 -7.23
C GLY A 95 -10.21 15.35 -7.32
N THR A 96 -11.35 15.00 -6.73
CA THR A 96 -11.90 13.64 -6.80
C THR A 96 -12.73 13.37 -8.06
N VAL A 97 -13.01 14.42 -8.84
CA VAL A 97 -13.77 14.36 -10.08
C VAL A 97 -12.99 15.08 -11.16
N LEU A 98 -12.84 14.45 -12.32
CA LEU A 98 -12.11 14.96 -13.47
C LEU A 98 -13.10 15.22 -14.61
N LYS A 99 -13.16 16.46 -15.11
CA LYS A 99 -13.91 16.80 -16.33
C LYS A 99 -12.94 16.96 -17.48
N PHE A 100 -13.11 16.16 -18.54
CA PHE A 100 -12.30 16.23 -19.75
C PHE A 100 -12.80 17.29 -20.73
N MET A 101 -11.85 18.00 -21.31
CA MET A 101 -12.13 19.14 -22.19
C MET A 101 -11.85 18.85 -23.67
N GLU A 102 -11.42 17.61 -23.95
CA GLU A 102 -11.15 17.10 -25.30
C GLU A 102 -11.27 15.59 -25.35
N THR A 103 -11.50 15.05 -26.54
CA THR A 103 -11.54 13.61 -26.79
C THR A 103 -10.13 13.06 -27.00
N GLY A 104 -9.80 11.94 -26.36
CA GLY A 104 -8.49 11.29 -26.50
C GLY A 104 -8.30 10.15 -25.49
N THR A 105 -7.06 9.71 -25.33
CA THR A 105 -6.68 8.74 -24.32
C THR A 105 -6.02 9.46 -23.16
N ALA A 106 -6.62 9.36 -21.97
CA ALA A 106 -6.05 9.85 -20.73
C ALA A 106 -5.09 8.80 -20.17
N GLU A 107 -3.83 9.17 -20.01
CA GLU A 107 -2.80 8.38 -19.36
C GLU A 107 -2.71 8.84 -17.90
N ILE A 108 -3.15 7.98 -16.97
CA ILE A 108 -3.30 8.32 -15.57
C ILE A 108 -2.30 7.52 -14.74
N SER A 109 -1.39 8.22 -14.05
CA SER A 109 -0.54 7.66 -13.01
C SER A 109 -1.19 7.93 -11.66
N CYS A 110 -1.36 6.91 -10.85
CA CYS A 110 -1.98 7.01 -9.53
C CYS A 110 -1.22 6.19 -8.48
N PHE A 111 -1.40 6.56 -7.21
CA PHE A 111 -0.90 5.80 -6.07
C PHE A 111 -2.05 5.04 -5.43
N VAL A 112 -1.82 3.76 -5.18
CA VAL A 112 -2.86 2.82 -4.76
C VAL A 112 -2.53 2.15 -3.45
N TYR A 113 -3.56 1.67 -2.76
CA TYR A 113 -3.40 0.73 -1.67
C TYR A 113 -3.22 -0.69 -2.23
N PRO A 114 -2.40 -1.54 -1.59
CA PRO A 114 -2.34 -2.96 -1.92
C PRO A 114 -3.65 -3.65 -1.54
N GLU A 115 -3.86 -4.85 -2.07
CA GLU A 115 -5.04 -5.65 -1.77
C GLU A 115 -5.18 -5.90 -0.25
N ARG A 116 -6.36 -5.61 0.28
CA ARG A 116 -6.67 -5.81 1.71
C ARG A 116 -6.72 -7.29 2.07
N ILE A 117 -6.04 -7.64 3.14
CA ILE A 117 -6.11 -8.97 3.75
C ILE A 117 -7.45 -9.10 4.48
N THR A 118 -8.19 -10.16 4.15
CA THR A 118 -9.49 -10.49 4.75
C THR A 118 -9.44 -11.88 5.38
N GLU A 119 -10.50 -12.29 6.06
CA GLU A 119 -10.62 -13.66 6.58
C GLU A 119 -10.60 -14.73 5.48
N LYS A 120 -10.94 -14.37 4.24
CA LYS A 120 -10.92 -15.28 3.09
C LYS A 120 -9.56 -15.37 2.40
N THR A 121 -8.62 -14.50 2.76
CA THR A 121 -7.29 -14.44 2.17
C THR A 121 -6.50 -15.67 2.60
N LYS A 122 -5.97 -16.40 1.62
CA LYS A 122 -5.15 -17.59 1.87
C LYS A 122 -3.69 -17.16 2.12
N ASP A 123 -3.19 -17.36 3.32
CA ASP A 123 -1.86 -16.92 3.77
C ASP A 123 -0.70 -17.35 2.84
N LYS A 124 -0.80 -18.55 2.26
CA LYS A 124 0.24 -19.08 1.36
C LYS A 124 0.17 -18.54 -0.06
N ALA A 125 -1.00 -18.04 -0.47
CA ALA A 125 -1.24 -17.57 -1.83
C ALA A 125 -1.13 -16.04 -1.95
N TYR A 126 -1.33 -15.33 -0.86
CA TYR A 126 -1.21 -13.88 -0.85
C TYR A 126 0.27 -13.47 -0.84
N GLU A 127 0.68 -12.70 -1.83
CA GLU A 127 2.01 -12.13 -1.94
C GLU A 127 1.93 -10.61 -1.84
N PHE A 128 2.77 -10.02 -0.99
CA PHE A 128 2.85 -8.56 -0.86
C PHE A 128 3.49 -7.95 -2.10
N GLU A 129 2.80 -7.00 -2.74
CA GLU A 129 3.32 -6.20 -3.86
C GLU A 129 4.20 -5.01 -3.40
N LEU A 130 4.72 -5.08 -2.20
CA LEU A 130 5.54 -4.03 -1.60
C LEU A 130 7.03 -4.24 -1.89
N SER A 131 7.79 -3.15 -1.89
CA SER A 131 9.24 -3.23 -2.06
C SER A 131 9.91 -3.95 -0.88
N GLN A 132 11.08 -4.54 -1.13
CA GLN A 132 11.78 -5.36 -0.14
C GLN A 132 12.12 -4.58 1.14
N ASP A 133 12.53 -3.32 1.02
CA ASP A 133 12.82 -2.43 2.14
C ASP A 133 11.59 -2.18 3.03
N VAL A 134 10.40 -2.00 2.45
CA VAL A 134 9.14 -1.90 3.19
C VAL A 134 8.82 -3.22 3.91
N LEU A 135 9.00 -4.36 3.24
CA LEU A 135 8.76 -5.69 3.81
C LEU A 135 9.73 -6.04 4.96
N GLU A 136 10.87 -5.37 5.07
CA GLU A 136 11.79 -5.51 6.21
C GLU A 136 11.37 -4.68 7.43
N VAL A 137 10.72 -3.55 7.22
CA VAL A 137 10.22 -2.66 8.29
C VAL A 137 8.92 -3.19 8.89
N MET A 138 8.05 -3.72 8.05
CA MET A 138 6.68 -4.10 8.37
C MET A 138 6.53 -5.03 9.60
N PRO A 139 7.35 -6.09 9.81
CA PRO A 139 7.21 -6.98 10.96
C PRO A 139 7.34 -6.27 12.31
N TYR A 140 8.17 -5.23 12.40
CA TYR A 140 8.37 -4.46 13.64
C TYR A 140 7.16 -3.59 13.98
N GLY A 141 6.53 -2.98 12.97
CA GLY A 141 5.28 -2.23 13.15
C GLY A 141 4.16 -3.13 13.64
N ILE A 142 3.99 -4.30 12.99
CA ILE A 142 2.95 -5.28 13.37
C ILE A 142 3.21 -5.80 14.79
N ALA A 143 4.44 -6.20 15.12
CA ALA A 143 4.79 -6.69 16.45
C ALA A 143 4.55 -5.63 17.54
N GLY A 144 4.93 -4.37 17.28
CA GLY A 144 4.69 -3.26 18.20
C GLY A 144 3.21 -3.03 18.47
N ASP A 145 2.37 -3.08 17.44
CA ASP A 145 0.93 -2.85 17.55
C ASP A 145 0.19 -4.03 18.20
N LEU A 146 0.60 -5.27 17.94
CA LEU A 146 0.04 -6.46 18.61
C LEU A 146 0.28 -6.41 20.12
N LEU A 147 1.44 -5.95 20.58
CA LEU A 147 1.82 -5.90 21.98
C LEU A 147 1.33 -4.65 22.73
N LYS A 148 0.73 -3.66 22.04
CA LYS A 148 0.22 -2.43 22.69
C LYS A 148 -0.84 -2.67 23.76
N SER A 149 -1.61 -3.74 23.64
CA SER A 149 -2.66 -4.08 24.60
C SER A 149 -2.19 -4.95 25.76
N ASP A 150 -0.94 -5.40 25.74
CA ASP A 150 -0.38 -6.21 26.81
C ASP A 150 0.22 -5.33 27.92
N VAL A 151 -0.01 -5.73 29.16
CA VAL A 151 0.48 -5.00 30.35
C VAL A 151 2.02 -5.03 30.45
N SER A 152 2.68 -5.93 29.74
CA SER A 152 4.14 -5.98 29.58
C SER A 152 4.65 -5.00 28.51
N THR A 153 4.28 -3.75 28.62
CA THR A 153 4.50 -2.66 27.66
C THR A 153 5.95 -2.41 27.21
N GLU A 154 6.96 -2.96 27.90
CA GLU A 154 8.36 -2.73 27.55
C GLU A 154 8.73 -3.31 26.18
N TYR A 155 8.28 -4.50 25.83
CA TYR A 155 8.59 -5.13 24.54
C TYR A 155 7.86 -4.45 23.38
N GLY A 156 6.61 -4.07 23.56
CA GLY A 156 5.86 -3.30 22.54
C GLY A 156 6.55 -1.99 22.22
N ALA A 157 7.06 -1.28 23.21
CA ALA A 157 7.81 -0.03 23.02
C ALA A 157 9.12 -0.26 22.25
N VAL A 158 9.84 -1.37 22.49
CA VAL A 158 11.08 -1.70 21.78
C VAL A 158 10.80 -1.88 20.28
N TYR A 159 9.77 -2.65 19.91
CA TYR A 159 9.41 -2.86 18.50
C TYR A 159 8.87 -1.60 17.85
N SER A 160 8.05 -0.82 18.53
CA SER A 160 7.56 0.46 18.03
C SER A 160 8.71 1.45 17.77
N ASN A 161 9.68 1.57 18.68
CA ASN A 161 10.85 2.41 18.50
C ASN A 161 11.71 1.93 17.32
N ARG A 162 11.90 0.60 17.20
CA ARG A 162 12.63 0.04 16.06
C ARG A 162 11.92 0.30 14.74
N TYR A 163 10.60 0.17 14.71
CA TYR A 163 9.78 0.51 13.55
C TYR A 163 9.99 1.96 13.13
N GLN A 164 9.89 2.92 14.07
CA GLN A 164 10.09 4.34 13.78
C GLN A 164 11.51 4.66 13.28
N GLU A 165 12.52 4.03 13.89
CA GLU A 165 13.91 4.16 13.43
C GLU A 165 14.07 3.68 11.98
N MET A 166 13.56 2.51 11.64
CA MET A 166 13.63 1.95 10.29
C MET A 166 12.79 2.76 9.31
N LEU A 167 11.59 3.20 9.71
CA LEU A 167 10.72 4.05 8.89
C LEU A 167 11.42 5.36 8.51
N SER A 168 12.15 5.99 9.46
CA SER A 168 12.90 7.22 9.19
C SER A 168 14.03 7.05 8.18
N ARG A 169 14.49 5.81 7.95
CA ARG A 169 15.54 5.46 6.99
C ARG A 169 14.99 5.03 5.62
N LEU A 170 13.68 4.77 5.52
CA LEU A 170 13.08 4.44 4.22
C LEU A 170 13.28 5.60 3.26
N ASP A 171 13.78 5.29 2.06
CA ASP A 171 13.85 6.28 1.00
C ASP A 171 12.44 6.58 0.48
N HIS A 172 11.96 7.79 0.76
CA HIS A 172 10.66 8.28 0.31
C HIS A 172 10.63 8.57 -1.20
N ARG A 173 11.78 8.51 -1.87
CA ARG A 173 11.85 8.78 -3.30
C ARG A 173 11.18 7.67 -4.07
N TYR A 174 10.07 8.02 -4.64
CA TYR A 174 9.50 7.31 -5.76
C TYR A 174 10.48 7.44 -6.94
N GLN A 175 11.00 6.33 -7.44
CA GLN A 175 11.74 6.34 -8.69
C GLN A 175 10.71 6.54 -9.81
N MET A 176 10.51 7.80 -10.22
CA MET A 176 9.83 8.04 -11.49
C MET A 176 10.61 7.29 -12.57
N PRO A 177 9.94 6.47 -13.40
CA PRO A 177 10.56 6.06 -14.64
C PRO A 177 10.99 7.33 -15.36
N THR A 178 12.24 7.38 -15.83
CA THR A 178 12.79 8.55 -16.51
C THR A 178 11.87 8.85 -17.69
N MET A 179 11.04 9.90 -17.58
CA MET A 179 10.29 10.40 -18.71
C MET A 179 11.32 11.02 -19.65
N TYR A 180 11.59 10.36 -20.76
CA TYR A 180 12.23 11.03 -21.89
C TYR A 180 11.20 12.01 -22.44
N ILE A 181 11.44 13.30 -22.20
CA ILE A 181 10.75 14.36 -22.92
C ILE A 181 11.40 14.37 -24.31
N ASP A 182 10.81 13.61 -25.23
CA ASP A 182 11.16 13.69 -26.65
C ASP A 182 10.41 14.90 -27.21
N GLY A 183 11.05 16.04 -27.23
CA GLY A 183 10.46 17.30 -27.65
C GLY A 183 11.46 18.43 -27.50
N GLY A 184 12.62 18.27 -28.12
CA GLY A 184 13.51 19.40 -28.39
C GLY A 184 12.80 20.37 -29.33
N VAL A 185 12.48 21.57 -28.82
CA VAL A 185 12.12 22.70 -29.68
C VAL A 185 13.39 23.09 -30.42
N ASP A 186 13.48 22.75 -31.72
CA ASP A 186 14.42 23.37 -32.62
C ASP A 186 14.03 24.83 -32.76
N VAL A 187 14.86 25.73 -32.24
CA VAL A 187 14.82 27.16 -32.48
C VAL A 187 15.85 27.51 -33.54
#